data_d428f0ce61a4ff0668309acbe916e5ca
#
_entry.id   d428f0ce61a4ff0668309acbe916e5ca
#
_cell.length_a   1.000
_cell.length_b   1.000
_cell.length_c   1.000
_cell.angle_alpha   90.00
_cell.angle_beta   90.00
_cell.angle_gamma   90.00
#
_symmetry.space_group_name_H-M   'P 1'
#
loop_
_entity.id
_entity.type
_entity.pdbx_description
1 polymer ?
#
loop_
_entity_poly.entity_id
_entity_poly.type
_entity_poly.pdbx_seq_one_letter_code
_entity_poly.pdbx_strand_id
1 'polypeptide(L)' 'MRHPLLGEIEQYIERHGLSPTRFGRLAVKDPRFVYDLRAGRTPRLVTQSRVSAFLRQADS' A
#
# COMPACT_ATOMS: atom_id res chain seq x y z
N MET A 1 -14.60 4.66 -7.12
CA MET A 1 -14.50 3.64 -6.05
C MET A 1 -13.06 3.44 -5.64
N ARG A 2 -12.84 3.27 -4.34
CA ARG A 2 -11.49 3.04 -3.83
C ARG A 2 -11.07 1.59 -4.08
N HIS A 3 -9.80 1.39 -4.41
CA HIS A 3 -9.27 0.05 -4.57
C HIS A 3 -9.33 -0.69 -3.22
N PRO A 4 -9.68 -1.99 -3.22
CA PRO A 4 -9.79 -2.76 -1.96
C PRO A 4 -8.53 -2.73 -1.11
N LEU A 5 -7.34 -2.72 -1.73
CA LEU A 5 -6.08 -2.67 -0.99
C LEU A 5 -5.89 -1.36 -0.23
N LEU A 6 -6.51 -0.28 -0.70
CA LEU A 6 -6.28 1.04 -0.10
C LEU A 6 -6.74 1.07 1.36
N GLY A 7 -7.86 0.43 1.68
CA GLY A 7 -8.33 0.36 3.06
C GLY A 7 -7.33 -0.35 3.97
N GLU A 8 -6.79 -1.47 3.52
CA GLU A 8 -5.80 -2.22 4.28
C GLU A 8 -4.51 -1.43 4.46
N ILE A 9 -4.07 -0.74 3.40
CA ILE A 9 -2.88 0.10 3.44
C ILE A 9 -3.06 1.25 4.43
N GLU A 10 -4.20 1.93 4.38
CA GLU A 10 -4.46 3.05 5.27
C GLU A 10 -4.46 2.60 6.74
N GLN A 11 -5.04 1.43 7.05
CA GLN A 11 -5.00 0.88 8.40
C GLN A 11 -3.58 0.57 8.83
N TYR A 12 -2.78 -0.01 7.94
CA TYR A 12 -1.40 -0.33 8.23
C TYR A 12 -0.58 0.93 8.53
N ILE A 13 -0.74 1.94 7.69
CA ILE A 13 -0.05 3.22 7.85
C ILE A 13 -0.38 3.84 9.21
N GLU A 14 -1.65 3.85 9.58
CA GLU A 14 -2.09 4.41 10.84
C GLU A 14 -1.55 3.61 12.02
N ARG A 15 -1.62 2.29 11.94
CA ARG A 15 -1.17 1.40 13.03
C ARG A 15 0.32 1.53 13.30
N HIS A 16 1.12 1.69 12.25
CA HIS A 16 2.57 1.73 12.38
C HIS A 16 3.16 3.14 12.35
N GLY A 17 2.33 4.15 12.27
CA GLY A 17 2.79 5.54 12.26
C GLY A 17 3.64 5.89 11.04
N LEU A 18 3.36 5.28 9.89
CA LEU A 18 4.10 5.52 8.67
C LEU A 18 3.45 6.60 7.81
N SER A 19 4.26 7.29 7.01
CA SER A 19 3.73 8.15 5.97
C SER A 19 3.37 7.32 4.74
N PRO A 20 2.44 7.79 3.89
CA PRO A 20 2.15 7.10 2.63
C PRO A 20 3.40 6.93 1.75
N THR A 21 4.26 7.94 1.71
CA THR A 21 5.52 7.89 0.96
C THR A 21 6.40 6.75 1.44
N ARG A 22 6.55 6.63 2.75
CA ARG A 22 7.40 5.59 3.33
C ARG A 22 6.83 4.20 3.08
N PHE A 23 5.51 4.04 3.21
CA PHE A 23 4.88 2.77 2.90
C PHE A 23 5.17 2.34 1.45
N GLY A 24 4.98 3.26 0.50
CA GLY A 24 5.24 2.96 -0.90
C GLY A 24 6.66 2.51 -1.15
N ARG A 25 7.63 3.19 -0.53
CA ARG A 25 9.04 2.81 -0.66
C ARG A 25 9.33 1.44 -0.09
N LEU A 26 8.76 1.13 1.08
CA LEU A 26 9.01 -0.15 1.74
C LEU A 26 8.34 -1.31 1.02
N ALA A 27 7.11 -1.14 0.58
CA ALA A 27 6.32 -2.23 0.02
C ALA A 27 6.63 -2.49 -1.45
N VAL A 28 6.79 -1.44 -2.25
CA VAL A 28 6.91 -1.57 -3.71
C VAL A 28 7.99 -0.68 -4.33
N LYS A 29 8.81 -0.06 -3.50
CA LYS A 29 9.88 0.84 -3.92
C LYS A 29 9.40 2.02 -4.75
N ASP A 30 8.17 2.48 -4.49
CA ASP A 30 7.56 3.60 -5.20
C ASP A 30 6.93 4.56 -4.20
N PRO A 31 7.53 5.75 -3.99
CA PRO A 31 7.00 6.70 -3.01
C PRO A 31 5.62 7.27 -3.35
N ARG A 32 5.20 7.15 -4.61
CA ARG A 32 3.91 7.67 -5.05
C ARG A 32 2.80 6.64 -5.03
N PHE A 33 3.09 5.41 -4.67
CA PHE A 33 2.15 4.30 -4.81
C PHE A 33 0.82 4.59 -4.11
N VAL A 34 0.84 4.99 -2.84
CA VAL A 34 -0.39 5.24 -2.07
C VAL A 34 -1.17 6.43 -2.64
N TYR A 35 -0.46 7.48 -3.04
CA TYR A 35 -1.11 8.65 -3.64
C TYR A 35 -1.80 8.30 -4.95
N ASP A 36 -1.17 7.45 -5.76
CA ASP A 36 -1.78 6.98 -7.01
C ASP A 36 -3.04 6.16 -6.73
N LEU A 37 -3.03 5.29 -5.72
CA LEU A 37 -4.22 4.55 -5.32
C LEU A 37 -5.35 5.48 -4.87
N ARG A 38 -5.01 6.51 -4.08
CA ARG A 38 -5.99 7.48 -3.63
C ARG A 38 -6.61 8.25 -4.78
N ALA A 39 -5.83 8.46 -5.84
CA ALA A 39 -6.30 9.13 -7.06
C ALA A 39 -7.14 8.23 -7.96
N GLY A 40 -7.32 6.96 -7.58
CA GLY A 40 -8.15 6.03 -8.35
C GLY A 40 -7.37 5.15 -9.31
N ARG A 41 -6.04 5.18 -9.27
CA ARG A 41 -5.21 4.38 -10.16
C ARG A 41 -5.22 2.91 -9.71
N THR A 42 -5.36 2.00 -10.68
CA THR A 42 -5.34 0.56 -10.39
C THR A 42 -3.92 0.02 -10.60
N PRO A 43 -3.29 -0.57 -9.58
CA PRO A 43 -1.94 -1.12 -9.74
C PRO A 43 -1.97 -2.43 -10.54
N ARG A 44 -0.82 -2.79 -11.10
CA ARG A 44 -0.66 -4.07 -11.78
C ARG A 44 -0.81 -5.22 -10.79
N LEU A 45 -1.19 -6.40 -11.30
CA LEU A 45 -1.37 -7.57 -10.45
C LEU A 45 -0.10 -7.94 -9.68
N VAL A 46 1.07 -7.83 -10.30
CA VAL A 46 2.33 -8.13 -9.62
C VAL A 46 2.56 -7.16 -8.46
N THR A 47 2.21 -5.90 -8.64
CA THR A 47 2.31 -4.90 -7.58
C THR A 47 1.36 -5.21 -6.44
N GLN A 48 0.11 -5.58 -6.77
CA GLN A 48 -0.87 -5.98 -5.77
C GLN A 48 -0.39 -7.16 -4.95
N SER A 49 0.23 -8.14 -5.60
CA SER A 49 0.79 -9.31 -4.91
C SER A 49 1.89 -8.92 -3.93
N ARG A 50 2.76 -7.99 -4.33
CA ARG A 50 3.83 -7.49 -3.45
C ARG A 50 3.27 -6.80 -2.22
N VAL A 51 2.25 -5.97 -2.41
CA VAL A 51 1.62 -5.27 -1.30
C VAL A 51 0.96 -6.27 -0.35
N SER A 52 0.23 -7.23 -0.89
CA SER A 52 -0.42 -8.25 -0.07
C SER A 52 0.58 -9.04 0.74
N ALA A 53 1.70 -9.43 0.12
CA ALA A 53 2.76 -10.15 0.83
C ALA A 53 3.38 -9.30 1.94
N PHE A 54 3.62 -8.03 1.66
CA PHE A 54 4.17 -7.10 2.64
C PHE A 54 3.25 -6.96 3.85
N LEU A 55 1.95 -6.79 3.61
CA LEU A 55 0.96 -6.65 4.68
C LEU A 55 0.88 -7.91 5.54
N ARG A 56 0.96 -9.09 4.93
CA ARG A 56 0.94 -10.35 5.67
C ARG A 56 2.17 -10.52 6.54
N GLN A 57 3.33 -10.18 6.02
CA GLN A 57 4.57 -10.29 6.79
C GLN A 57 4.55 -9.40 8.01
N ALA A 58 3.96 -8.22 7.89
CA ALA A 58 3.90 -7.28 8.99
C ALA A 58 2.99 -7.77 10.12
N ASP A 59 2.01 -8.62 9.81
CA ASP A 59 1.05 -9.12 10.79
C ASP A 59 1.46 -10.47 11.41
N SER A 60 2.52 -11.08 10.92
CA SER A 60 2.96 -12.40 11.44
C SER A 60 3.96 -12.31 12.57
#